data_a4debe37bad05c7429db5b0515d86262
#
_entry.id   a4debe37bad05c7429db5b0515d86262
#
_cell.length_a   1.000
_cell.length_b   1.000
_cell.length_c   1.000
_cell.angle_alpha   90.00
_cell.angle_beta   90.00
_cell.angle_gamma   90.00
#
_symmetry.space_group_name_H-M   'P 1'
#
loop_
_entity.id
_entity.type
_entity.pdbx_description
1 polymer ?
#
loop_
_entity_poly.entity_id
_entity_poly.type
_entity_poly.pdbx_seq_one_letter_code
_entity_poly.pdbx_strand_id
1 'polypeptide(L)'
;MKLMRIKEMEEYILTNGTVSLDELCQVFNVSKNTVRRDINKLTEKGVIKKVYGGVTAIEKTALIPFENRTIQNKDAKMKIAHYASRFIEDHDLIFIDSGTTTQSILETLDPNKNVTVLTNSLDIINAAAAMQNINLIIIGSNYKRKTQSFVLSLIHI
;
A
#
# COMPACT_ATOMS: atom_id res chain seq x y z
N MET A 1 13.66 -33.50 -0.17
CA MET A 1 14.47 -32.95 0.94
C MET A 1 14.91 -31.48 0.71
N LYS A 2 15.67 -31.09 -0.29
CA LYS A 2 16.20 -29.70 -0.44
C LYS A 2 15.14 -28.63 -0.67
N LEU A 3 14.16 -28.87 -1.54
CA LEU A 3 13.07 -27.91 -1.83
C LEU A 3 12.14 -27.72 -0.62
N MET A 4 11.91 -28.78 0.13
CA MET A 4 11.07 -28.77 1.33
C MET A 4 11.72 -27.91 2.43
N ARG A 5 13.02 -28.10 2.69
CA ARG A 5 13.77 -27.30 3.65
C ARG A 5 13.77 -25.79 3.31
N ILE A 6 13.93 -25.44 2.02
CA ILE A 6 13.91 -24.03 1.59
C ILE A 6 12.54 -23.41 1.87
N LYS A 7 11.47 -24.16 1.65
CA LYS A 7 10.10 -23.71 1.94
C LYS A 7 9.87 -23.55 3.45
N GLU A 8 10.28 -24.51 4.24
CA GLU A 8 10.22 -24.46 5.71
C GLU A 8 11.05 -23.29 6.27
N MET A 9 12.24 -23.03 5.70
CA MET A 9 13.08 -21.90 6.06
C MET A 9 12.43 -20.56 5.68
N GLU A 10 11.77 -20.47 4.53
CA GLU A 10 10.97 -19.31 4.12
C GLU A 10 9.85 -19.04 5.14
N GLU A 11 9.05 -20.05 5.48
CA GLU A 11 7.96 -19.94 6.45
C GLU A 11 8.48 -19.54 7.84
N TYR A 12 9.60 -20.11 8.28
CA TYR A 12 10.22 -19.77 9.56
C TYR A 12 10.65 -18.30 9.61
N ILE A 13 11.31 -17.78 8.55
CA ILE A 13 11.75 -16.40 8.50
C ILE A 13 10.55 -15.44 8.40
N LEU A 14 9.52 -15.79 7.64
CA LEU A 14 8.29 -14.98 7.53
C LEU A 14 7.56 -14.87 8.88
N THR A 15 7.58 -15.92 9.68
CA THR A 15 6.91 -15.96 10.99
C THR A 15 7.69 -15.19 12.06
N ASN A 16 9.04 -15.31 12.06
CA ASN A 16 9.88 -14.73 13.11
C ASN A 16 10.47 -13.35 12.74
N GLY A 17 10.24 -12.88 11.52
CA GLY A 17 10.71 -11.57 11.06
C GLY A 17 12.20 -11.56 10.74
N THR A 18 13.03 -11.14 11.70
CA THR A 18 14.50 -11.11 11.56
C THR A 18 15.15 -12.27 12.29
N VAL A 19 15.93 -13.06 11.58
CA VAL A 19 16.55 -14.30 12.09
C VAL A 19 18.04 -14.30 11.77
N SER A 20 18.87 -14.75 12.73
CA SER A 20 20.31 -14.85 12.52
C SER A 20 20.70 -16.08 11.70
N LEU A 21 21.89 -16.07 11.07
CA LEU A 21 22.42 -17.24 10.36
C LEU A 21 22.68 -18.41 11.30
N ASP A 22 23.11 -18.14 12.53
CA ASP A 22 23.41 -19.16 13.51
C ASP A 22 22.15 -19.86 14.02
N GLU A 23 21.09 -19.10 14.22
CA GLU A 23 19.78 -19.63 14.56
C GLU A 23 19.23 -20.54 13.45
N LEU A 24 19.32 -20.12 12.19
CA LEU A 24 18.91 -20.96 11.06
C LEU A 24 19.74 -22.25 10.96
N CYS A 25 21.04 -22.21 11.30
CA CYS A 25 21.86 -23.42 11.35
C CYS A 25 21.37 -24.39 12.43
N GLN A 26 21.00 -23.89 13.59
CA GLN A 26 20.51 -24.69 14.72
C GLN A 26 19.13 -25.29 14.41
N VAL A 27 18.17 -24.45 13.99
CA VAL A 27 16.78 -24.86 13.74
C VAL A 27 16.70 -25.92 12.63
N PHE A 28 17.46 -25.74 11.56
CA PHE A 28 17.41 -26.65 10.41
C PHE A 28 18.50 -27.72 10.42
N ASN A 29 19.34 -27.74 11.45
CA ASN A 29 20.46 -28.69 11.63
C ASN A 29 21.33 -28.82 10.36
N VAL A 30 21.77 -27.69 9.81
CA VAL A 30 22.57 -27.61 8.58
C VAL A 30 23.76 -26.65 8.75
N SER A 31 24.79 -26.84 7.92
CA SER A 31 25.96 -25.98 7.96
C SER A 31 25.67 -24.56 7.50
N LYS A 32 26.46 -23.57 7.98
CA LYS A 32 26.42 -22.15 7.56
C LYS A 32 26.46 -21.99 6.04
N ASN A 33 27.23 -22.83 5.33
CA ASN A 33 27.31 -22.78 3.88
C ASN A 33 25.99 -23.22 3.22
N THR A 34 25.32 -24.21 3.80
CA THR A 34 24.00 -24.65 3.31
C THR A 34 22.96 -23.56 3.52
N VAL A 35 22.91 -22.96 4.72
CA VAL A 35 22.03 -21.82 5.02
C VAL A 35 22.25 -20.67 4.04
N ARG A 36 23.51 -20.26 3.82
CA ARG A 36 23.83 -19.18 2.87
C ARG A 36 23.34 -19.46 1.45
N ARG A 37 23.46 -20.70 0.95
CA ARG A 37 22.94 -21.08 -0.37
C ARG A 37 21.43 -21.03 -0.45
N ASP A 38 20.74 -21.46 0.60
CA ASP A 38 19.28 -21.46 0.63
C ASP A 38 18.75 -20.03 0.78
N ILE A 39 19.39 -19.19 1.61
CA ILE A 39 19.12 -17.75 1.74
C ILE A 39 19.30 -17.01 0.41
N ASN A 40 20.36 -17.29 -0.35
CA ASN A 40 20.57 -16.66 -1.64
C ASN A 40 19.36 -16.90 -2.57
N LYS A 41 18.85 -18.14 -2.62
CA LYS A 41 17.66 -18.46 -3.42
C LYS A 41 16.40 -17.73 -2.95
N LEU A 42 16.21 -17.60 -1.64
CA LEU A 42 15.08 -16.87 -1.09
C LEU A 42 15.21 -15.36 -1.34
N THR A 43 16.45 -14.83 -1.33
CA THR A 43 16.72 -13.43 -1.67
C THR A 43 16.47 -13.17 -3.17
N GLU A 44 16.90 -14.10 -4.06
CA GLU A 44 16.61 -14.02 -5.49
C GLU A 44 15.10 -14.05 -5.80
N LYS A 45 14.33 -14.79 -5.00
CA LYS A 45 12.86 -14.77 -5.07
C LYS A 45 12.23 -13.48 -4.55
N GLY A 46 13.00 -12.60 -3.90
CA GLY A 46 12.51 -11.35 -3.32
C GLY A 46 11.58 -11.53 -2.12
N VAL A 47 11.71 -12.62 -1.38
CA VAL A 47 10.89 -12.88 -0.17
C VAL A 47 11.60 -12.50 1.12
N ILE A 48 12.93 -12.45 1.10
CA ILE A 48 13.77 -12.02 2.23
C ILE A 48 14.87 -11.07 1.75
N LYS A 49 15.40 -10.27 2.66
CA LYS A 49 16.61 -9.44 2.46
C LYS A 49 17.68 -9.77 3.51
N LYS A 50 18.93 -9.65 3.11
CA LYS A 50 20.06 -9.82 4.02
C LYS A 50 20.21 -8.59 4.89
N VAL A 51 20.49 -8.80 6.17
CA VAL A 51 20.83 -7.77 7.16
C VAL A 51 22.14 -8.15 7.85
N TYR A 52 22.69 -7.25 8.65
CA TYR A 52 23.89 -7.57 9.40
C TYR A 52 23.68 -8.76 10.34
N GLY A 53 24.46 -9.82 10.18
CA GLY A 53 24.37 -11.04 10.98
C GLY A 53 23.26 -12.01 10.64
N GLY A 54 22.34 -11.69 9.72
CA GLY A 54 21.18 -12.54 9.44
C GLY A 54 20.38 -12.18 8.18
N VAL A 55 19.12 -12.48 8.25
CA VAL A 55 18.12 -12.19 7.23
C VAL A 55 16.85 -11.69 7.87
N THR A 56 16.09 -10.89 7.13
CA THR A 56 14.74 -10.47 7.52
C THR A 56 13.76 -10.73 6.41
N ALA A 57 12.55 -11.08 6.78
CA ALA A 57 11.45 -11.14 5.85
C ALA A 57 11.34 -9.80 5.10
N ILE A 58 11.25 -9.85 3.79
CA ILE A 58 10.68 -8.72 3.07
C ILE A 58 9.19 -8.87 3.34
N GLU A 59 8.65 -8.07 4.27
CA GLU A 59 7.21 -7.90 4.29
C GLU A 59 6.81 -7.52 2.86
N LYS A 60 6.41 -8.51 2.06
CA LYS A 60 5.38 -8.25 1.08
C LYS A 60 4.20 -7.90 1.96
N THR A 61 4.07 -6.63 2.28
CA THR A 61 2.77 -6.06 2.58
C THR A 61 1.97 -6.43 1.33
N ALA A 62 1.30 -7.58 1.39
CA ALA A 62 0.26 -7.89 0.43
C ALA A 62 -0.63 -6.68 0.58
N LEU A 63 -0.55 -5.76 -0.39
CA LEU A 63 -1.36 -4.56 -0.36
C LEU A 63 -2.76 -5.08 -0.12
N ILE A 64 -3.28 -4.85 1.09
CA ILE A 64 -4.64 -5.23 1.43
C ILE A 64 -5.47 -4.69 0.27
N PRO A 65 -6.24 -5.54 -0.43
CA PRO A 65 -7.03 -5.10 -1.57
C PRO A 65 -7.77 -3.82 -1.22
N PHE A 66 -7.89 -2.91 -2.18
CA PHE A 66 -8.47 -1.58 -1.95
C PHE A 66 -9.86 -1.72 -1.29
N GLU A 67 -10.67 -2.67 -1.74
CA GLU A 67 -12.00 -2.96 -1.20
C GLU A 67 -11.95 -3.31 0.29
N ASN A 68 -10.99 -4.14 0.71
CA ASN A 68 -10.82 -4.52 2.11
C ASN A 68 -10.35 -3.33 2.95
N ARG A 69 -9.51 -2.44 2.39
CA ARG A 69 -9.10 -1.21 3.07
C ARG A 69 -10.25 -0.22 3.22
N THR A 70 -11.17 -0.17 2.28
CA THR A 70 -12.35 0.71 2.35
C THR A 70 -13.23 0.39 3.55
N ILE A 71 -13.42 -0.90 3.85
CA ILE A 71 -14.28 -1.37 4.95
C ILE A 71 -13.60 -1.19 6.32
N GLN A 72 -12.27 -1.33 6.39
CA GLN A 72 -11.54 -1.25 7.66
C GLN A 72 -11.55 0.15 8.25
N ASN A 73 -11.82 0.25 9.56
CA ASN A 73 -11.79 1.49 10.35
C ASN A 73 -12.66 2.63 9.78
N LYS A 74 -13.83 2.30 9.24
CA LYS A 74 -14.72 3.26 8.58
C LYS A 74 -15.03 4.47 9.46
N ASP A 75 -15.37 4.24 10.75
CA ASP A 75 -15.70 5.31 11.69
C ASP A 75 -14.51 6.27 11.94
N ALA A 76 -13.30 5.73 12.04
CA ALA A 76 -12.09 6.53 12.20
C ALA A 76 -11.82 7.38 10.93
N LYS A 77 -12.02 6.82 9.76
CA LYS A 77 -11.87 7.54 8.48
C LYS A 77 -12.89 8.66 8.34
N MET A 78 -14.14 8.42 8.71
CA MET A 78 -15.19 9.44 8.71
C MET A 78 -14.87 10.58 9.69
N LYS A 79 -14.36 10.28 10.88
CA LYS A 79 -13.91 11.33 11.84
C LYS A 79 -12.77 12.17 11.25
N ILE A 80 -11.78 11.52 10.61
CA ILE A 80 -10.67 12.20 9.96
C ILE A 80 -11.20 13.08 8.81
N ALA A 81 -12.06 12.54 7.96
CA ALA A 81 -12.65 13.26 6.84
C ALA A 81 -13.45 14.49 7.30
N HIS A 82 -14.29 14.31 8.32
CA HIS A 82 -15.07 15.42 8.91
C HIS A 82 -14.17 16.51 9.50
N TYR A 83 -13.07 16.11 10.16
CA TYR A 83 -12.11 17.09 10.68
C TYR A 83 -11.38 17.81 9.56
N ALA A 84 -10.93 17.08 8.53
CA ALA A 84 -10.22 17.64 7.38
C ALA A 84 -11.09 18.58 6.54
N SER A 85 -12.37 18.26 6.34
CA SER A 85 -13.29 19.09 5.54
C SER A 85 -13.53 20.49 6.15
N ARG A 86 -13.27 20.68 7.44
CA ARG A 86 -13.38 21.99 8.13
C ARG A 86 -12.31 22.99 7.68
N PHE A 87 -11.19 22.50 7.14
CA PHE A 87 -10.11 23.34 6.62
C PHE A 87 -10.29 23.72 5.14
N ILE A 88 -11.31 23.14 4.49
CA ILE A 88 -11.59 23.46 3.07
C ILE A 88 -12.51 24.68 3.04
N GLU A 89 -12.06 25.70 2.32
CA GLU A 89 -12.80 26.95 2.14
C GLU A 89 -13.48 27.00 0.76
N ASP A 90 -14.40 27.95 0.60
CA ASP A 90 -15.04 28.18 -0.70
C ASP A 90 -14.02 28.65 -1.72
N HIS A 91 -14.09 28.11 -2.95
CA HIS A 91 -13.16 28.32 -4.07
C HIS A 91 -11.75 27.76 -3.90
N ASP A 92 -11.52 26.89 -2.91
CA ASP A 92 -10.24 26.21 -2.79
C ASP A 92 -9.94 25.26 -3.95
N LEU A 93 -8.65 25.11 -4.24
CA LEU A 93 -8.08 24.03 -5.05
C LEU A 93 -7.44 23.00 -4.12
N ILE A 94 -8.02 21.82 -4.05
CA ILE A 94 -7.53 20.73 -3.18
C ILE A 94 -7.09 19.53 -3.99
N PHE A 95 -5.97 18.91 -3.58
CA PHE A 95 -5.54 17.63 -4.11
C PHE A 95 -6.00 16.51 -3.18
N ILE A 96 -6.77 15.56 -3.71
CA ILE A 96 -7.21 14.37 -2.99
C ILE A 96 -6.58 13.14 -3.66
N ASP A 97 -5.62 12.51 -2.98
CA ASP A 97 -4.94 11.31 -3.47
C ASP A 97 -5.82 10.05 -3.35
N SER A 98 -5.42 8.99 -4.04
CA SER A 98 -6.07 7.67 -4.06
C SER A 98 -5.91 6.92 -2.73
N GLY A 99 -6.63 7.32 -1.71
CA GLY A 99 -6.64 6.71 -0.39
C GLY A 99 -8.05 6.42 0.11
N THR A 100 -8.25 5.29 0.77
CA THR A 100 -9.56 4.94 1.35
C THR A 100 -9.97 5.84 2.53
N THR A 101 -9.05 6.63 3.07
CA THR A 101 -9.34 7.64 4.10
C THR A 101 -9.71 8.97 3.46
N THR A 102 -8.99 9.38 2.43
CA THR A 102 -9.21 10.65 1.71
C THR A 102 -10.49 10.64 0.89
N GLN A 103 -10.93 9.47 0.43
CA GLN A 103 -12.20 9.29 -0.28
C GLN A 103 -13.40 9.81 0.52
N SER A 104 -13.41 9.62 1.84
CA SER A 104 -14.51 10.05 2.70
C SER A 104 -14.62 11.59 2.86
N ILE A 105 -13.63 12.36 2.39
CA ILE A 105 -13.68 13.84 2.47
C ILE A 105 -14.86 14.41 1.68
N LEU A 106 -15.15 13.85 0.50
CA LEU A 106 -16.27 14.32 -0.34
C LEU A 106 -17.63 14.10 0.33
N GLU A 107 -17.76 13.03 1.15
CA GLU A 107 -19.00 12.75 1.90
C GLU A 107 -19.26 13.77 3.01
N THR A 108 -18.21 14.49 3.46
CA THR A 108 -18.27 15.45 4.58
C THR A 108 -18.08 16.90 4.14
N LEU A 109 -17.89 17.13 2.84
CA LEU A 109 -17.73 18.46 2.28
C LEU A 109 -19.05 19.24 2.36
N ASP A 110 -18.96 20.53 2.74
CA ASP A 110 -20.12 21.43 2.76
C ASP A 110 -20.66 21.62 1.32
N PRO A 111 -21.91 21.26 1.03
CA PRO A 111 -22.49 21.38 -0.30
C PRO A 111 -22.63 22.82 -0.81
N ASN A 112 -22.51 23.82 0.06
CA ASN A 112 -22.55 25.23 -0.30
C ASN A 112 -21.21 25.82 -0.73
N LYS A 113 -20.11 25.05 -0.58
CA LYS A 113 -18.78 25.47 -1.00
C LYS A 113 -18.48 24.97 -2.42
N ASN A 114 -18.07 25.88 -3.30
CA ASN A 114 -17.58 25.55 -4.62
C ASN A 114 -16.08 25.25 -4.54
N VAL A 115 -15.68 24.03 -4.85
CA VAL A 115 -14.29 23.56 -4.67
C VAL A 115 -13.76 22.97 -5.96
N THR A 116 -12.50 23.24 -6.28
CA THR A 116 -11.81 22.53 -7.36
C THR A 116 -11.07 21.34 -6.79
N VAL A 117 -11.46 20.15 -7.18
CA VAL A 117 -10.83 18.88 -6.75
C VAL A 117 -9.90 18.35 -7.81
N LEU A 118 -8.62 18.28 -7.50
CA LEU A 118 -7.60 17.64 -8.29
C LEU A 118 -7.37 16.22 -7.77
N THR A 119 -7.52 15.18 -8.59
CA THR A 119 -7.37 13.79 -8.13
C THR A 119 -6.91 12.83 -9.20
N ASN A 120 -6.31 11.74 -8.76
CA ASN A 120 -5.98 10.56 -9.57
C ASN A 120 -6.80 9.32 -9.16
N SER A 121 -7.73 9.43 -8.25
CA SER A 121 -8.53 8.33 -7.71
C SER A 121 -9.82 8.13 -8.50
N LEU A 122 -10.07 6.90 -8.99
CA LEU A 122 -11.31 6.59 -9.70
C LEU A 122 -12.55 6.81 -8.83
N ASP A 123 -12.49 6.44 -7.54
CA ASP A 123 -13.63 6.58 -6.64
C ASP A 123 -13.97 8.04 -6.37
N ILE A 124 -12.94 8.89 -6.18
CA ILE A 124 -13.13 10.33 -6.00
C ILE A 124 -13.68 10.96 -7.28
N ILE A 125 -13.19 10.54 -8.46
CA ILE A 125 -13.71 10.99 -9.76
C ILE A 125 -15.21 10.69 -9.86
N ASN A 126 -15.61 9.44 -9.55
CA ASN A 126 -17.01 9.03 -9.62
C ASN A 126 -17.89 9.82 -8.63
N ALA A 127 -17.42 10.00 -7.40
CA ALA A 127 -18.15 10.75 -6.38
C ALA A 127 -18.26 12.24 -6.73
N ALA A 128 -17.15 12.88 -7.13
CA ALA A 128 -17.10 14.28 -7.47
C ALA A 128 -17.92 14.62 -8.73
N ALA A 129 -17.94 13.72 -9.72
CA ALA A 129 -18.72 13.90 -10.95
C ALA A 129 -20.23 14.00 -10.72
N ALA A 130 -20.73 13.49 -9.60
CA ALA A 130 -22.14 13.61 -9.21
C ALA A 130 -22.45 14.91 -8.43
N MET A 131 -21.44 15.69 -8.05
CA MET A 131 -21.58 16.90 -7.22
C MET A 131 -21.49 18.17 -8.09
N GLN A 132 -22.53 18.99 -8.06
CA GLN A 132 -22.60 20.21 -8.91
C GLN A 132 -21.68 21.34 -8.45
N ASN A 133 -21.30 21.34 -7.19
CA ASN A 133 -20.43 22.35 -6.57
C ASN A 133 -18.93 22.00 -6.68
N ILE A 134 -18.57 20.91 -7.36
CA ILE A 134 -17.19 20.51 -7.55
C ILE A 134 -16.76 20.71 -9.00
N ASN A 135 -15.69 21.48 -9.20
CA ASN A 135 -14.94 21.50 -10.44
C ASN A 135 -13.86 20.41 -10.39
N LEU A 136 -13.92 19.40 -11.28
CA LEU A 136 -13.08 18.22 -11.22
C LEU A 136 -11.93 18.29 -12.23
N ILE A 137 -10.70 18.13 -11.74
CA ILE A 137 -9.50 17.99 -12.55
C ILE A 137 -8.88 16.60 -12.31
N ILE A 138 -8.71 15.82 -13.37
CA ILE A 138 -8.19 14.46 -13.31
C ILE A 138 -6.72 14.45 -13.70
N ILE A 139 -5.88 13.78 -12.86
CA ILE A 139 -4.46 13.56 -13.13
C ILE A 139 -4.21 12.09 -13.46
N GLY A 140 -3.39 11.87 -14.48
CA GLY A 140 -2.95 10.54 -14.88
C GLY A 140 -3.68 10.01 -16.10
N SER A 141 -3.05 9.05 -16.78
CA SER A 141 -3.56 8.46 -18.03
C SER A 141 -3.71 6.95 -17.96
N ASN A 142 -2.90 6.26 -17.12
CA ASN A 142 -2.89 4.80 -17.00
C ASN A 142 -3.57 4.34 -15.71
N TYR A 143 -4.66 3.63 -15.84
CA TYR A 143 -5.38 3.08 -14.70
C TYR A 143 -4.69 1.87 -14.08
N LYS A 144 -4.48 1.89 -12.78
CA LYS A 144 -3.96 0.80 -11.96
C LYS A 144 -5.08 0.18 -11.10
N ARG A 145 -5.53 -1.01 -11.49
CA ARG A 145 -6.63 -1.70 -10.79
C ARG A 145 -6.37 -1.95 -9.31
N LYS A 146 -5.12 -2.31 -8.92
CA LYS A 146 -4.77 -2.58 -7.51
C LYS A 146 -4.95 -1.40 -6.57
N THR A 147 -4.76 -0.20 -7.06
CA THR A 147 -4.85 1.05 -6.27
C THR A 147 -6.08 1.87 -6.61
N GLN A 148 -6.85 1.45 -7.61
CA GLN A 148 -7.99 2.17 -8.17
C GLN A 148 -7.64 3.62 -8.52
N SER A 149 -6.46 3.82 -9.08
CA SER A 149 -5.93 5.15 -9.38
C SER A 149 -5.29 5.23 -10.76
N PHE A 150 -5.30 6.44 -11.29
CA PHE A 150 -4.60 6.78 -12.51
C PHE A 150 -3.17 7.22 -12.19
N VAL A 151 -2.21 6.77 -12.99
CA VAL A 151 -0.80 7.15 -12.87
C VAL A 151 -0.33 7.81 -14.15
N LEU A 152 0.61 8.74 -14.04
CA LEU A 152 1.32 9.27 -15.20
C LEU A 152 2.33 8.23 -15.66
N SER A 153 2.27 7.84 -16.92
CA SER A 153 3.34 7.05 -17.53
C SER A 153 4.48 8.00 -17.89
N LEU A 154 5.54 7.99 -17.07
CA LEU A 154 6.76 8.76 -17.35
C LEU A 154 7.71 8.04 -18.31
N ILE A 155 7.21 7.07 -19.07
CA ILE A 155 8.03 6.34 -20.04
C ILE A 155 7.86 7.01 -21.41
N HIS A 156 8.33 8.19 -21.59
CA HIS A 156 8.67 8.81 -22.91
C HIS A 156 8.92 10.30 -22.71
N ILE A 157 10.05 10.62 -22.15
CA ILE A 157 10.79 11.83 -22.45
C ILE A 157 12.20 11.42 -22.86
#